data_ef382adba13d9d2aaf0fc35d13c9b8f0
#
_entry.id   ef382adba13d9d2aaf0fc35d13c9b8f0
#
_cell.length_a   1.000
_cell.length_b   1.000
_cell.length_c   1.000
_cell.angle_alpha   90.00
_cell.angle_beta   90.00
_cell.angle_gamma   90.00
#
_symmetry.space_group_name_H-M   'P 1'
#
loop_
_entity.id
_entity.type
_entity.pdbx_description
1 polymer ?
#
loop_
_entity_poly.entity_id
_entity_poly.type
_entity_poly.pdbx_seq_one_letter_code
_entity_poly.pdbx_strand_id
1 'polypeptide(L)'
;MRSSIVRHQATHCLPKIAILFFSWLVLFHVLGPAQVVPAADLLLLHGRIYTSNPAEPWVEAIAIAGDKIMALGSDQELAAYRTRKTMVIDLAGRMAMPGLIDSHTHFVAGSEGLAWVNLEQATTSQEVQECIHAYSVAHPKLAWVRGSGWLYGIFPPTGLPTKRLLDEAVPDRPAAIVSYDMHSLWVNTRAMALAHITRETPDVVVNGIVVGTIVRDSTTGEATGLFKEAAMGLIERVIPDPPREDELATLRSGMEEANRLGLTAIVNATGDLHEMELYDELNKRGELTLRTTTAFAHEAIPHRLTPQELQSFEEGRRRFHDDWVRAGLIKFFADGVVESHSAAMLEPYADDPYLRGSTSYTPDEFQKFVTELDRRGFQIMTHAIGDRAVRMTLDVYETAEKQNGARDRRFRIEHIETINPSDIPRFGQLGVIASVMPYHLCLGGCPNEGGVWANNLGPARLRSAFAWRDLLASGAHLAFGSDWPVASLNPLLGIQTAVTRQDLNGKPQEGWNSQQTLTLDQALAGYTRDAAFASFFDQRIGSLEAGKLADLIVLSQNLFEVPALKISETKVQLTIVGGRIVWRGGI
;
A
#
# COMPACT_ATOMS: atom_id res chain seq x y z
N MET A 1 -49.44 -11.56 -63.09
CA MET A 1 -49.38 -12.40 -64.32
C MET A 1 -48.99 -13.77 -63.87
N ARG A 2 -49.91 -14.70 -63.72
CA ARG A 2 -50.17 -15.86 -64.59
C ARG A 2 -48.93 -16.76 -64.70
N SER A 3 -48.93 -18.06 -64.48
CA SER A 3 -49.95 -19.15 -64.49
C SER A 3 -49.24 -20.43 -63.98
N SER A 4 -49.85 -21.21 -63.12
CA SER A 4 -50.71 -22.40 -63.34
C SER A 4 -50.08 -23.48 -64.22
N ILE A 5 -50.09 -24.71 -63.76
CA ILE A 5 -50.72 -25.94 -64.33
C ILE A 5 -49.95 -27.14 -63.70
N VAL A 6 -50.47 -27.99 -62.83
CA VAL A 6 -51.53 -29.00 -62.82
C VAL A 6 -51.12 -30.41 -63.35
N ARG A 7 -51.26 -31.41 -62.45
CA ARG A 7 -51.66 -32.85 -62.56
C ARG A 7 -50.72 -33.86 -63.22
N HIS A 8 -50.50 -35.04 -62.64
CA HIS A 8 -51.45 -36.12 -62.61
C HIS A 8 -51.09 -37.26 -61.65
N GLN A 9 -52.12 -37.91 -61.09
CA GLN A 9 -52.16 -39.08 -60.29
C GLN A 9 -51.83 -40.36 -61.08
N ALA A 10 -51.29 -41.38 -60.44
CA ALA A 10 -51.59 -42.76 -60.70
C ALA A 10 -51.41 -43.65 -59.44
N THR A 11 -52.51 -44.17 -58.99
CA THR A 11 -52.71 -45.22 -57.98
C THR A 11 -52.35 -46.56 -58.55
N HIS A 12 -51.61 -47.41 -57.75
CA HIS A 12 -51.77 -48.86 -57.81
C HIS A 12 -51.57 -49.48 -56.41
N CYS A 13 -52.48 -50.38 -56.10
CA CYS A 13 -52.69 -51.12 -54.85
C CYS A 13 -51.97 -52.44 -54.82
N LEU A 14 -51.63 -52.85 -53.55
CA LEU A 14 -51.56 -54.21 -52.99
C LEU A 14 -50.20 -54.95 -53.04
N PRO A 15 -49.94 -55.90 -52.08
CA PRO A 15 -50.54 -56.18 -50.77
C PRO A 15 -49.52 -56.29 -49.56
N LYS A 16 -50.13 -56.38 -48.41
CA LYS A 16 -49.46 -56.56 -47.09
C LYS A 16 -48.73 -57.92 -47.00
N ILE A 17 -47.46 -57.88 -46.58
CA ILE A 17 -46.77 -58.97 -45.89
C ILE A 17 -46.24 -58.41 -44.57
N ALA A 18 -46.79 -58.91 -43.45
CA ALA A 18 -46.34 -58.59 -42.12
C ALA A 18 -45.12 -59.47 -41.80
N ILE A 19 -43.97 -58.83 -41.64
CA ILE A 19 -42.78 -59.48 -41.06
C ILE A 19 -42.53 -58.83 -39.70
N LEU A 20 -42.77 -59.60 -38.64
CA LEU A 20 -42.43 -59.25 -37.27
C LEU A 20 -40.89 -59.28 -37.11
N PHE A 21 -40.25 -58.10 -37.08
CA PHE A 21 -38.90 -57.97 -36.62
C PHE A 21 -38.91 -57.59 -35.12
N PHE A 22 -38.50 -58.57 -34.28
CA PHE A 22 -38.17 -58.32 -32.91
C PHE A 22 -36.88 -57.50 -32.88
N SER A 23 -37.00 -56.19 -32.75
CA SER A 23 -35.84 -55.32 -32.52
C SER A 23 -35.42 -55.41 -31.08
N TRP A 24 -34.33 -56.09 -30.82
CA TRP A 24 -33.57 -55.96 -29.58
C TRP A 24 -32.93 -54.56 -29.60
N LEU A 25 -33.49 -53.63 -28.84
CA LEU A 25 -32.86 -52.33 -28.57
C LEU A 25 -31.79 -52.56 -27.50
N VAL A 26 -30.56 -52.85 -27.93
CA VAL A 26 -29.39 -52.78 -27.03
C VAL A 26 -29.13 -51.30 -26.77
N LEU A 27 -29.52 -50.85 -25.58
CA LEU A 27 -29.16 -49.52 -25.08
C LEU A 27 -27.63 -49.50 -24.83
N PHE A 28 -26.87 -49.12 -25.86
CA PHE A 28 -25.48 -48.71 -25.63
C PHE A 28 -25.54 -47.38 -24.87
N HIS A 29 -25.37 -47.48 -23.54
CA HIS A 29 -24.92 -46.33 -22.78
C HIS A 29 -23.53 -45.99 -23.33
N VAL A 30 -23.46 -44.97 -24.20
CA VAL A 30 -22.18 -44.32 -24.51
C VAL A 30 -21.76 -43.63 -23.22
N LEU A 31 -20.96 -44.31 -22.42
CA LEU A 31 -20.15 -43.68 -21.41
C LEU A 31 -19.27 -42.70 -22.18
N GLY A 32 -19.67 -41.43 -22.19
CA GLY A 32 -18.78 -40.34 -22.65
C GLY A 32 -17.41 -40.49 -21.94
N PRO A 33 -16.32 -40.03 -22.56
CA PRO A 33 -15.02 -40.08 -21.91
C PRO A 33 -15.18 -39.43 -20.54
N ALA A 34 -14.86 -40.19 -19.48
CA ALA A 34 -14.83 -39.64 -18.14
C ALA A 34 -13.95 -38.39 -18.20
N GLN A 35 -14.55 -37.23 -18.00
CA GLN A 35 -13.78 -35.98 -17.89
C GLN A 35 -12.77 -36.22 -16.76
N VAL A 36 -11.50 -36.31 -17.12
CA VAL A 36 -10.43 -36.37 -16.14
C VAL A 36 -10.43 -35.03 -15.41
N VAL A 37 -11.01 -35.00 -14.23
CA VAL A 37 -10.97 -33.80 -13.38
C VAL A 37 -9.49 -33.57 -13.05
N PRO A 38 -8.93 -32.40 -13.39
CA PRO A 38 -7.54 -32.11 -13.10
C PRO A 38 -7.31 -32.17 -11.58
N ALA A 39 -6.18 -32.73 -11.15
CA ALA A 39 -5.84 -32.82 -9.74
C ALA A 39 -5.42 -31.46 -9.17
N ALA A 40 -5.88 -31.14 -7.96
CA ALA A 40 -5.35 -30.01 -7.22
C ALA A 40 -4.03 -30.38 -6.53
N ASP A 41 -3.11 -29.41 -6.44
CA ASP A 41 -1.90 -29.53 -5.61
C ASP A 41 -2.23 -29.27 -4.14
N LEU A 42 -3.14 -28.30 -3.89
CA LEU A 42 -3.59 -27.90 -2.56
C LEU A 42 -5.12 -27.77 -2.54
N LEU A 43 -5.75 -28.32 -1.50
CA LEU A 43 -7.16 -28.17 -1.18
C LEU A 43 -7.30 -27.57 0.22
N LEU A 44 -8.06 -26.48 0.32
CA LEU A 44 -8.54 -25.94 1.60
C LEU A 44 -10.01 -26.33 1.73
N LEU A 45 -10.38 -27.02 2.80
CA LEU A 45 -11.71 -27.57 3.04
C LEU A 45 -12.27 -27.10 4.38
N HIS A 46 -13.58 -27.22 4.55
CA HIS A 46 -14.31 -26.92 5.79
C HIS A 46 -14.09 -25.48 6.26
N GLY A 47 -14.06 -24.50 5.34
CA GLY A 47 -13.80 -23.10 5.63
C GLY A 47 -15.05 -22.22 5.59
N ARG A 48 -14.86 -21.01 6.07
CA ARG A 48 -15.73 -19.85 5.82
C ARG A 48 -14.94 -18.89 4.94
N ILE A 49 -15.01 -19.08 3.63
CA ILE A 49 -14.12 -18.42 2.68
C ILE A 49 -14.80 -17.21 2.08
N TYR A 50 -14.38 -16.02 2.49
CA TYR A 50 -14.80 -14.75 1.90
C TYR A 50 -14.01 -14.49 0.62
N THR A 51 -14.70 -14.40 -0.51
CA THR A 51 -14.06 -14.31 -1.83
C THR A 51 -13.68 -12.89 -2.25
N SER A 52 -14.24 -11.87 -1.62
CA SER A 52 -14.22 -10.46 -2.09
C SER A 52 -14.84 -10.28 -3.49
N ASN A 53 -15.54 -11.29 -4.01
CA ASN A 53 -16.34 -11.21 -5.25
C ASN A 53 -17.82 -10.99 -4.89
N PRO A 54 -18.44 -9.85 -5.23
CA PRO A 54 -19.83 -9.58 -4.88
C PRO A 54 -20.84 -10.58 -5.45
N ALA A 55 -20.50 -11.25 -6.56
CA ALA A 55 -21.38 -12.24 -7.20
C ALA A 55 -21.44 -13.57 -6.41
N GLU A 56 -20.37 -13.93 -5.71
CA GLU A 56 -20.27 -15.14 -4.90
C GLU A 56 -19.42 -14.86 -3.66
N PRO A 57 -19.95 -14.14 -2.66
CA PRO A 57 -19.14 -13.60 -1.58
C PRO A 57 -18.59 -14.66 -0.61
N TRP A 58 -19.18 -15.87 -0.57
CA TRP A 58 -18.79 -16.92 0.35
C TRP A 58 -18.81 -18.30 -0.29
N VAL A 59 -17.75 -19.09 -0.03
CA VAL A 59 -17.64 -20.52 -0.37
C VAL A 59 -17.08 -21.31 0.82
N GLU A 60 -17.10 -22.68 0.72
CA GLU A 60 -16.61 -23.57 1.79
C GLU A 60 -15.20 -24.06 1.52
N ALA A 61 -14.81 -24.16 0.25
CA ALA A 61 -13.58 -24.79 -0.17
C ALA A 61 -12.93 -24.10 -1.38
N ILE A 62 -11.60 -24.29 -1.50
CA ILE A 62 -10.79 -23.83 -2.65
C ILE A 62 -9.85 -24.96 -3.09
N ALA A 63 -9.79 -25.19 -4.41
CA ALA A 63 -8.80 -26.04 -5.07
C ALA A 63 -7.77 -25.17 -5.80
N ILE A 64 -6.48 -25.48 -5.59
CA ILE A 64 -5.33 -24.74 -6.16
C ILE A 64 -4.47 -25.71 -6.97
N ALA A 65 -4.06 -25.29 -8.17
CA ALA A 65 -3.10 -25.98 -9.00
C ALA A 65 -2.03 -25.03 -9.51
N GLY A 66 -0.76 -25.33 -9.24
CA GLY A 66 0.35 -24.42 -9.48
C GLY A 66 0.16 -23.13 -8.72
N ASP A 67 0.19 -22.01 -9.42
CA ASP A 67 0.04 -20.66 -8.88
C ASP A 67 -1.41 -20.12 -8.92
N LYS A 68 -2.39 -20.94 -9.37
CA LYS A 68 -3.75 -20.47 -9.64
C LYS A 68 -4.82 -21.16 -8.85
N ILE A 69 -5.88 -20.43 -8.57
CA ILE A 69 -7.15 -20.97 -8.11
C ILE A 69 -7.76 -21.75 -9.26
N MET A 70 -7.97 -23.05 -9.06
CA MET A 70 -8.57 -23.95 -10.03
C MET A 70 -10.09 -23.93 -9.94
N ALA A 71 -10.62 -24.00 -8.74
CA ALA A 71 -12.05 -24.02 -8.46
C ALA A 71 -12.34 -23.53 -7.04
N LEU A 72 -13.56 -23.02 -6.84
CA LEU A 72 -14.15 -22.67 -5.56
C LEU A 72 -15.54 -23.32 -5.49
N GLY A 73 -16.04 -23.56 -4.30
CA GLY A 73 -17.37 -24.13 -4.11
C GLY A 73 -17.56 -24.78 -2.75
N SER A 74 -18.44 -25.78 -2.68
CA SER A 74 -18.64 -26.59 -1.48
C SER A 74 -17.56 -27.65 -1.31
N ASP A 75 -17.40 -28.15 -0.09
CA ASP A 75 -16.50 -29.28 0.21
C ASP A 75 -16.81 -30.50 -0.66
N GLN A 76 -18.09 -30.77 -0.90
CA GLN A 76 -18.54 -31.93 -1.69
C GLN A 76 -18.12 -31.78 -3.16
N GLU A 77 -18.27 -30.61 -3.77
CA GLU A 77 -17.89 -30.35 -5.16
C GLU A 77 -16.37 -30.47 -5.34
N LEU A 78 -15.60 -29.95 -4.39
CA LEU A 78 -14.15 -29.93 -4.50
C LEU A 78 -13.47 -31.22 -4.11
N ALA A 79 -14.17 -32.14 -3.46
CA ALA A 79 -13.64 -33.51 -3.16
C ALA A 79 -13.15 -34.22 -4.42
N ALA A 80 -13.75 -33.95 -5.60
CA ALA A 80 -13.37 -34.55 -6.88
C ALA A 80 -11.94 -34.17 -7.35
N TYR A 81 -11.39 -33.06 -6.90
CA TYR A 81 -10.04 -32.59 -7.24
C TYR A 81 -8.93 -33.24 -6.38
N ARG A 82 -9.34 -34.01 -5.36
CA ARG A 82 -8.40 -34.66 -4.42
C ARG A 82 -7.76 -35.90 -5.02
N THR A 83 -6.43 -35.99 -4.93
CA THR A 83 -5.64 -37.19 -5.24
C THR A 83 -4.74 -37.56 -4.07
N ARG A 84 -3.97 -38.66 -4.22
CA ARG A 84 -2.97 -39.06 -3.19
C ARG A 84 -1.83 -38.02 -3.03
N LYS A 85 -1.62 -37.16 -4.01
CA LYS A 85 -0.56 -36.13 -4.01
C LYS A 85 -1.05 -34.79 -3.52
N THR A 86 -2.37 -34.57 -3.48
CA THR A 86 -2.98 -33.33 -3.07
C THR A 86 -2.73 -33.08 -1.58
N MET A 87 -2.11 -31.97 -1.25
CA MET A 87 -2.05 -31.45 0.13
C MET A 87 -3.45 -30.98 0.53
N VAL A 88 -3.94 -31.42 1.68
CA VAL A 88 -5.24 -30.97 2.20
C VAL A 88 -5.03 -30.23 3.51
N ILE A 89 -5.60 -29.02 3.59
CA ILE A 89 -5.66 -28.20 4.79
C ILE A 89 -7.12 -28.13 5.23
N ASP A 90 -7.39 -28.64 6.44
CA ASP A 90 -8.68 -28.50 7.09
C ASP A 90 -8.75 -27.15 7.80
N LEU A 91 -9.61 -26.26 7.33
CA LEU A 91 -9.79 -24.94 7.91
C LEU A 91 -10.58 -24.99 9.23
N ALA A 92 -11.29 -26.08 9.50
CA ALA A 92 -12.08 -26.28 10.74
C ALA A 92 -12.99 -25.08 11.06
N GLY A 93 -13.68 -24.55 10.06
CA GLY A 93 -14.58 -23.39 10.17
C GLY A 93 -13.90 -22.01 10.18
N ARG A 94 -12.57 -21.95 10.08
CA ARG A 94 -11.84 -20.67 10.06
C ARG A 94 -12.16 -19.85 8.82
N MET A 95 -12.05 -18.53 8.96
CA MET A 95 -12.16 -17.63 7.82
C MET A 95 -10.91 -17.69 6.96
N ALA A 96 -11.09 -17.86 5.64
CA ALA A 96 -10.08 -17.54 4.65
C ALA A 96 -10.59 -16.38 3.78
N MET A 97 -9.66 -15.63 3.17
CA MET A 97 -9.98 -14.49 2.32
C MET A 97 -8.83 -14.22 1.35
N PRO A 98 -9.02 -13.35 0.32
CA PRO A 98 -7.91 -12.90 -0.51
C PRO A 98 -6.76 -12.37 0.34
N GLY A 99 -5.54 -12.59 -0.13
CA GLY A 99 -4.36 -11.98 0.46
C GLY A 99 -4.50 -10.46 0.49
N LEU A 100 -4.05 -9.85 1.58
CA LEU A 100 -4.13 -8.41 1.75
C LEU A 100 -3.08 -7.71 0.88
N ILE A 101 -3.43 -6.55 0.37
CA ILE A 101 -2.59 -5.72 -0.49
C ILE A 101 -2.40 -4.37 0.20
N ASP A 102 -1.17 -3.98 0.46
CA ASP A 102 -0.86 -2.65 0.95
C ASP A 102 -0.56 -1.74 -0.25
N SER A 103 -1.44 -0.77 -0.48
CA SER A 103 -1.36 0.09 -1.67
C SER A 103 -0.30 1.19 -1.57
N HIS A 104 0.30 1.41 -0.40
CA HIS A 104 1.27 2.48 -0.18
C HIS A 104 2.20 2.13 0.97
N THR A 105 3.43 1.76 0.65
CA THR A 105 4.50 1.50 1.62
C THR A 105 5.79 2.15 1.16
N HIS A 106 6.70 2.41 2.09
CA HIS A 106 8.13 2.64 1.82
C HIS A 106 8.88 1.38 2.23
N PHE A 107 8.67 0.29 1.46
CA PHE A 107 8.94 -1.07 1.91
C PHE A 107 10.42 -1.36 2.19
N VAL A 108 11.32 -0.83 1.37
CA VAL A 108 12.77 -0.98 1.59
C VAL A 108 13.17 -0.25 2.88
N ALA A 109 12.78 1.01 3.03
CA ALA A 109 13.08 1.81 4.23
C ALA A 109 12.50 1.17 5.50
N GLY A 110 11.25 0.67 5.44
CA GLY A 110 10.64 -0.05 6.55
C GLY A 110 11.37 -1.35 6.88
N SER A 111 11.80 -2.11 5.86
CA SER A 111 12.59 -3.33 6.05
C SER A 111 13.93 -3.05 6.72
N GLU A 112 14.61 -1.97 6.33
CA GLU A 112 15.82 -1.50 7.00
C GLU A 112 15.55 -1.14 8.46
N GLY A 113 14.42 -0.46 8.71
CA GLY A 113 13.98 -0.07 10.05
C GLY A 113 13.80 -1.24 11.02
N LEU A 114 13.50 -2.46 10.52
CA LEU A 114 13.41 -3.66 11.37
C LEU A 114 14.74 -4.02 12.05
N ALA A 115 15.87 -3.62 11.45
CA ALA A 115 17.20 -3.83 11.99
C ALA A 115 17.71 -2.63 12.82
N TRP A 116 16.94 -1.55 12.96
CA TRP A 116 17.34 -0.33 13.65
C TRP A 116 16.79 -0.27 15.08
N VAL A 117 17.29 0.67 15.89
CA VAL A 117 16.66 0.92 17.17
C VAL A 117 15.30 1.57 16.96
N ASN A 118 14.24 0.92 17.44
CA ASN A 118 12.87 1.43 17.40
C ASN A 118 12.56 2.26 18.64
N LEU A 119 12.15 3.52 18.45
CA LEU A 119 11.86 4.49 19.51
C LEU A 119 10.36 4.82 19.64
N GLU A 120 9.48 4.16 18.90
CA GLU A 120 8.03 4.46 18.88
C GLU A 120 7.35 4.39 20.26
N GLN A 121 7.91 3.57 21.16
CA GLN A 121 7.37 3.41 22.52
C GLN A 121 8.00 4.36 23.54
N ALA A 122 9.04 5.09 23.16
CA ALA A 122 9.71 6.03 24.05
C ALA A 122 8.96 7.37 24.09
N THR A 123 8.50 7.73 25.27
CA THR A 123 7.66 8.92 25.49
C THR A 123 8.41 10.06 26.17
N THR A 124 9.65 9.82 26.56
CA THR A 124 10.53 10.81 27.20
C THR A 124 11.91 10.81 26.55
N SER A 125 12.62 11.94 26.61
CA SER A 125 13.99 12.05 26.10
C SER A 125 14.97 11.10 26.79
N GLN A 126 14.73 10.76 28.05
CA GLN A 126 15.54 9.80 28.82
C GLN A 126 15.34 8.38 28.26
N GLU A 127 14.10 7.93 28.07
CA GLU A 127 13.79 6.62 27.48
C GLU A 127 14.43 6.49 26.09
N VAL A 128 14.34 7.52 25.25
CA VAL A 128 14.98 7.56 23.93
C VAL A 128 16.49 7.33 24.07
N GLN A 129 17.14 8.06 24.96
CA GLN A 129 18.60 7.97 25.18
C GLN A 129 18.99 6.57 25.68
N GLU A 130 18.25 6.01 26.64
CA GLU A 130 18.47 4.67 27.20
C GLU A 130 18.30 3.58 26.12
N CYS A 131 17.25 3.65 25.28
CA CYS A 131 17.03 2.71 24.18
C CYS A 131 18.18 2.73 23.17
N ILE A 132 18.62 3.92 22.75
CA ILE A 132 19.72 4.08 21.80
C ILE A 132 21.03 3.55 22.40
N HIS A 133 21.32 3.88 23.66
CA HIS A 133 22.52 3.39 24.34
C HIS A 133 22.51 1.86 24.45
N ALA A 134 21.42 1.27 24.93
CA ALA A 134 21.29 -0.19 25.06
C ALA A 134 21.49 -0.89 23.70
N TYR A 135 20.86 -0.37 22.64
CA TYR A 135 21.03 -0.89 21.27
C TYR A 135 22.49 -0.78 20.81
N SER A 136 23.13 0.38 21.03
CA SER A 136 24.52 0.63 20.68
C SER A 136 25.48 -0.38 21.35
N VAL A 137 25.26 -0.65 22.63
CA VAL A 137 26.05 -1.63 23.39
C VAL A 137 25.81 -3.07 22.92
N ALA A 138 24.58 -3.41 22.61
CA ALA A 138 24.23 -4.75 22.11
C ALA A 138 24.80 -5.03 20.71
N HIS A 139 25.05 -3.98 19.90
CA HIS A 139 25.52 -4.09 18.53
C HIS A 139 26.88 -3.38 18.31
N PRO A 140 27.98 -3.81 18.97
CA PRO A 140 29.25 -3.08 18.98
C PRO A 140 29.97 -3.09 17.60
N LYS A 141 29.56 -3.95 16.68
CA LYS A 141 30.20 -4.09 15.35
C LYS A 141 29.59 -3.20 14.27
N LEU A 142 28.43 -2.58 14.52
CA LEU A 142 27.82 -1.69 13.55
C LEU A 142 28.70 -0.45 13.35
N ALA A 143 28.98 -0.11 12.09
CA ALA A 143 29.72 1.09 11.74
C ALA A 143 28.93 2.38 12.04
N TRP A 144 27.60 2.31 11.93
CA TRP A 144 26.63 3.36 12.25
C TRP A 144 25.55 2.81 13.17
N VAL A 145 25.11 3.63 14.14
CA VAL A 145 23.88 3.35 14.88
C VAL A 145 22.73 4.04 14.14
N ARG A 146 21.80 3.24 13.62
CA ARG A 146 20.60 3.71 12.94
C ARG A 146 19.38 3.49 13.83
N GLY A 147 18.39 4.37 13.70
CA GLY A 147 17.14 4.26 14.45
C GLY A 147 16.04 5.10 13.85
N SER A 148 14.80 4.88 14.33
CA SER A 148 13.62 5.61 13.91
C SER A 148 12.58 5.74 15.02
N GLY A 149 11.61 6.64 14.82
CA GLY A 149 10.42 6.68 15.65
C GLY A 149 10.45 7.65 16.84
N TRP A 150 11.44 8.55 16.94
CA TRP A 150 11.38 9.57 17.99
C TRP A 150 10.29 10.61 17.71
N LEU A 151 9.63 11.07 18.81
CA LEU A 151 8.52 12.02 18.74
C LEU A 151 8.99 13.45 18.99
N TYR A 152 8.38 14.41 18.28
CA TYR A 152 8.53 15.84 18.60
C TYR A 152 7.92 16.15 19.97
N GLY A 153 8.40 17.22 20.61
CA GLY A 153 7.84 17.70 21.87
C GLY A 153 8.39 17.05 23.14
N ILE A 154 9.04 15.90 23.05
CA ILE A 154 9.54 15.16 24.22
C ILE A 154 10.95 15.58 24.69
N PHE A 155 11.60 16.52 24.01
CA PHE A 155 12.97 16.97 24.30
C PHE A 155 12.99 18.39 24.92
N PRO A 156 13.12 18.50 26.25
CA PRO A 156 13.17 19.82 26.87
C PRO A 156 14.47 20.59 26.48
N PRO A 157 14.46 21.93 26.42
CA PRO A 157 13.29 22.82 26.59
C PRO A 157 12.55 23.13 25.28
N THR A 158 13.09 22.77 24.13
CA THR A 158 12.62 23.21 22.80
C THR A 158 11.65 22.23 22.11
N GLY A 159 11.49 21.03 22.66
CA GLY A 159 10.76 19.93 22.02
C GLY A 159 11.57 19.19 20.95
N LEU A 160 12.79 19.63 20.63
CA LEU A 160 13.65 19.07 19.59
C LEU A 160 14.91 18.43 20.19
N PRO A 161 15.40 17.30 19.64
CA PRO A 161 16.62 16.66 20.10
C PRO A 161 17.86 17.46 19.69
N THR A 162 18.96 17.26 20.45
CA THR A 162 20.26 17.86 20.15
C THR A 162 21.33 16.79 20.01
N LYS A 163 22.38 17.07 19.22
CA LYS A 163 23.54 16.18 19.04
C LYS A 163 24.13 15.70 20.35
N ARG A 164 24.10 16.52 21.41
CA ARG A 164 24.67 16.19 22.73
C ARG A 164 24.03 14.94 23.34
N LEU A 165 22.71 14.83 23.31
CA LEU A 165 22.02 13.65 23.83
C LEU A 165 22.44 12.37 23.09
N LEU A 166 22.65 12.49 21.78
CA LEU A 166 23.07 11.37 20.96
C LEU A 166 24.58 11.08 21.09
N ASP A 167 25.43 12.10 21.32
CA ASP A 167 26.84 11.94 21.63
C ASP A 167 27.03 11.18 22.95
N GLU A 168 26.19 11.44 23.97
CA GLU A 168 26.19 10.73 25.25
C GLU A 168 25.72 9.26 25.08
N ALA A 169 24.71 9.00 24.26
CA ALA A 169 24.19 7.64 24.02
C ALA A 169 25.13 6.79 23.14
N VAL A 170 25.80 7.40 22.16
CA VAL A 170 26.68 6.75 21.17
C VAL A 170 27.99 7.57 21.04
N PRO A 171 28.94 7.44 22.00
CA PRO A 171 30.13 8.29 22.00
C PRO A 171 31.23 7.85 21.03
N ASP A 172 31.21 6.60 20.56
CA ASP A 172 32.35 5.96 19.89
C ASP A 172 32.23 5.93 18.37
N ARG A 173 31.01 6.08 17.78
CA ARG A 173 30.75 5.97 16.35
C ARG A 173 29.61 6.90 15.89
N PRO A 174 29.42 7.10 14.56
CA PRO A 174 28.34 7.93 14.06
C PRO A 174 26.98 7.30 14.34
N ALA A 175 25.98 8.17 14.60
CA ALA A 175 24.61 7.79 14.83
C ALA A 175 23.67 8.72 14.04
N ALA A 176 22.59 8.14 13.50
CA ALA A 176 21.59 8.82 12.67
C ALA A 176 20.20 8.22 12.95
N ILE A 177 19.32 9.01 13.54
CA ILE A 177 18.00 8.57 14.03
C ILE A 177 16.91 9.40 13.35
N VAL A 178 16.03 8.75 12.60
CA VAL A 178 14.94 9.39 11.86
C VAL A 178 13.74 9.63 12.79
N SER A 179 13.03 10.75 12.61
CA SER A 179 11.76 11.02 13.31
C SER A 179 10.68 10.03 12.91
N TYR A 180 9.60 9.94 13.71
CA TYR A 180 8.47 9.04 13.43
C TYR A 180 7.81 9.31 12.06
N ASP A 181 7.78 10.59 11.65
CA ASP A 181 7.18 11.06 10.40
C ASP A 181 8.15 11.02 9.20
N MET A 182 9.40 10.62 9.42
CA MET A 182 10.49 10.55 8.44
C MET A 182 10.94 11.91 7.84
N HIS A 183 10.46 13.03 8.37
CA HIS A 183 10.79 14.37 7.87
C HIS A 183 11.95 15.05 8.61
N SER A 184 12.59 14.36 9.57
CA SER A 184 13.74 14.88 10.29
C SER A 184 14.76 13.79 10.63
N LEU A 185 16.03 14.11 10.45
CA LEU A 185 17.16 13.25 10.81
C LEU A 185 17.96 13.88 11.96
N TRP A 186 18.03 13.18 13.08
CA TRP A 186 18.82 13.56 14.24
C TRP A 186 20.12 12.78 14.26
N VAL A 187 21.26 13.50 14.33
CA VAL A 187 22.60 12.91 14.24
C VAL A 187 23.52 13.43 15.34
N ASN A 188 24.53 12.62 15.65
CA ASN A 188 25.57 12.98 16.61
C ASN A 188 26.71 13.79 15.97
N THR A 189 27.63 14.30 16.78
CA THR A 189 28.78 15.08 16.34
C THR A 189 29.68 14.31 15.37
N ARG A 190 29.82 12.99 15.51
CA ARG A 190 30.63 12.17 14.60
C ARG A 190 30.03 12.06 13.22
N ALA A 191 28.73 11.89 13.10
CA ALA A 191 28.04 11.88 11.81
C ALA A 191 28.17 13.24 11.10
N MET A 192 27.98 14.34 11.84
CA MET A 192 28.19 15.69 11.29
C MET A 192 29.61 15.91 10.79
N ALA A 193 30.62 15.41 11.53
CA ALA A 193 32.02 15.52 11.13
C ALA A 193 32.32 14.77 9.82
N LEU A 194 31.76 13.56 9.64
CA LEU A 194 31.87 12.80 8.40
C LEU A 194 31.23 13.51 7.22
N ALA A 195 30.11 14.19 7.45
CA ALA A 195 29.40 14.96 6.42
C ALA A 195 29.97 16.37 6.22
N HIS A 196 31.06 16.72 6.93
CA HIS A 196 31.69 18.05 6.90
C HIS A 196 30.72 19.21 7.22
N ILE A 197 29.74 18.96 8.11
CA ILE A 197 28.78 19.97 8.54
C ILE A 197 29.46 20.94 9.50
N THR A 198 29.43 22.22 9.15
CA THR A 198 29.99 23.30 9.95
C THR A 198 28.92 24.38 10.24
N ARG A 199 29.31 25.40 10.97
CA ARG A 199 28.47 26.57 11.20
C ARG A 199 28.11 27.29 9.89
N GLU A 200 29.00 27.26 8.91
CA GLU A 200 28.87 27.95 7.63
C GLU A 200 28.13 27.11 6.58
N THR A 201 27.87 25.81 6.81
CA THR A 201 27.11 24.97 5.89
C THR A 201 25.71 25.58 5.67
N PRO A 202 25.33 25.98 4.45
CA PRO A 202 24.05 26.61 4.23
C PRO A 202 22.89 25.61 4.33
N ASP A 203 21.68 26.13 4.56
CA ASP A 203 20.45 25.40 4.30
C ASP A 203 20.35 25.01 2.82
N VAL A 204 19.55 23.99 2.52
CA VAL A 204 19.33 23.59 1.12
C VAL A 204 18.29 24.52 0.49
N VAL A 205 18.75 25.28 -0.52
CA VAL A 205 17.92 26.28 -1.20
C VAL A 205 17.82 25.94 -2.68
N VAL A 206 16.60 25.93 -3.21
CA VAL A 206 16.32 25.68 -4.62
C VAL A 206 15.45 26.81 -5.17
N ASN A 207 15.88 27.44 -6.25
CA ASN A 207 15.20 28.58 -6.87
C ASN A 207 14.84 29.70 -5.88
N GLY A 208 15.67 29.90 -4.82
CA GLY A 208 15.45 30.89 -3.78
C GLY A 208 14.48 30.43 -2.66
N ILE A 209 13.99 29.20 -2.71
CA ILE A 209 13.14 28.60 -1.69
C ILE A 209 13.98 27.67 -0.81
N VAL A 210 13.85 27.79 0.52
CA VAL A 210 14.48 26.85 1.45
C VAL A 210 13.66 25.55 1.41
N VAL A 211 14.27 24.48 0.93
CA VAL A 211 13.65 23.15 0.82
C VAL A 211 14.21 22.15 1.84
N GLY A 212 15.23 22.54 2.60
CA GLY A 212 15.79 21.75 3.67
C GLY A 212 16.54 22.60 4.67
N THR A 213 16.31 22.37 5.96
CA THR A 213 16.82 23.23 7.05
C THR A 213 17.76 22.48 7.96
N ILE A 214 18.93 23.08 8.25
CA ILE A 214 19.82 22.65 9.33
C ILE A 214 19.42 23.43 10.59
N VAL A 215 18.84 22.71 11.58
CA VAL A 215 18.44 23.36 12.83
C VAL A 215 19.66 23.83 13.60
N ARG A 216 19.68 25.12 13.97
CA ARG A 216 20.81 25.79 14.62
C ARG A 216 20.46 26.30 16.01
N ASP A 217 21.44 26.31 16.87
CA ASP A 217 21.36 27.02 18.13
C ASP A 217 21.29 28.54 17.88
N SER A 218 20.25 29.17 18.40
CA SER A 218 19.99 30.60 18.15
C SER A 218 21.05 31.55 18.72
N THR A 219 21.84 31.09 19.70
CA THR A 219 22.86 31.90 20.36
C THR A 219 24.21 31.77 19.67
N THR A 220 24.60 30.52 19.33
CA THR A 220 25.93 30.23 18.80
C THR A 220 25.96 30.11 17.28
N GLY A 221 24.82 29.85 16.64
CA GLY A 221 24.72 29.54 15.21
C GLY A 221 25.21 28.15 14.83
N GLU A 222 25.64 27.35 15.81
CA GLU A 222 26.09 25.98 15.59
C GLU A 222 24.93 25.05 15.22
N ALA A 223 25.17 24.07 14.33
CA ALA A 223 24.19 23.04 14.03
C ALA A 223 23.91 22.18 15.26
N THR A 224 22.62 22.02 15.60
CA THR A 224 22.18 21.24 16.77
C THR A 224 22.27 19.74 16.58
N GLY A 225 22.47 19.28 15.35
CA GLY A 225 22.44 17.87 14.96
C GLY A 225 21.08 17.44 14.36
N LEU A 226 20.15 18.35 14.17
CA LEU A 226 18.85 18.07 13.56
C LEU A 226 18.78 18.67 12.14
N PHE A 227 18.42 17.82 11.17
CA PHE A 227 18.31 18.14 9.76
C PHE A 227 16.88 17.85 9.31
N LYS A 228 16.27 18.77 8.59
CA LYS A 228 14.87 18.65 8.12
C LYS A 228 14.81 18.61 6.60
N GLU A 229 13.87 17.81 6.09
CA GLU A 229 13.56 17.70 4.66
C GLU A 229 14.83 17.43 3.82
N ALA A 230 15.01 18.13 2.70
CA ALA A 230 16.17 17.94 1.82
C ALA A 230 17.55 18.12 2.51
N ALA A 231 17.61 18.73 3.70
CA ALA A 231 18.87 18.79 4.45
C ALA A 231 19.30 17.44 5.03
N MET A 232 18.38 16.47 5.17
CA MET A 232 18.71 15.10 5.60
C MET A 232 19.72 14.46 4.65
N GLY A 233 19.59 14.68 3.36
CA GLY A 233 20.49 14.19 2.32
C GLY A 233 21.96 14.67 2.48
N LEU A 234 22.20 15.73 3.26
CA LEU A 234 23.57 16.14 3.59
C LEU A 234 24.31 15.09 4.45
N ILE A 235 23.57 14.34 5.24
CA ILE A 235 24.09 13.27 6.11
C ILE A 235 23.98 11.92 5.40
N GLU A 236 22.85 11.62 4.76
CA GLU A 236 22.58 10.33 4.15
C GLU A 236 23.62 9.91 3.14
N ARG A 237 24.13 10.84 2.34
CA ARG A 237 25.19 10.60 1.34
C ARG A 237 26.55 10.12 1.93
N VAL A 238 26.76 10.24 3.23
CA VAL A 238 27.99 9.75 3.89
C VAL A 238 27.76 8.48 4.70
N ILE A 239 26.54 7.99 4.76
CA ILE A 239 26.22 6.67 5.28
C ILE A 239 26.58 5.67 4.19
N PRO A 240 27.45 4.68 4.45
CA PRO A 240 27.82 3.70 3.43
C PRO A 240 26.62 2.86 3.00
N ASP A 241 26.51 2.60 1.71
CA ASP A 241 25.55 1.63 1.19
C ASP A 241 25.88 0.24 1.74
N PRO A 242 24.87 -0.56 2.12
CA PRO A 242 25.07 -1.91 2.59
C PRO A 242 25.54 -2.83 1.42
N PRO A 243 26.30 -3.90 1.73
CA PRO A 243 26.58 -4.94 0.74
C PRO A 243 25.29 -5.56 0.17
N ARG A 244 25.32 -5.94 -1.11
CA ARG A 244 24.15 -6.50 -1.84
C ARG A 244 23.42 -7.63 -1.08
N GLU A 245 24.15 -8.56 -0.47
CA GLU A 245 23.54 -9.64 0.30
C GLU A 245 22.87 -9.15 1.59
N ASP A 246 23.35 -8.06 2.19
CA ASP A 246 22.71 -7.45 3.35
C ASP A 246 21.40 -6.73 2.95
N GLU A 247 21.36 -6.07 1.78
CA GLU A 247 20.13 -5.52 1.21
C GLU A 247 19.09 -6.61 0.97
N LEU A 248 19.49 -7.73 0.35
CA LEU A 248 18.61 -8.88 0.11
C LEU A 248 18.14 -9.52 1.43
N ALA A 249 19.01 -9.62 2.44
CA ALA A 249 18.65 -10.12 3.76
C ALA A 249 17.62 -9.20 4.46
N THR A 250 17.80 -7.91 4.34
CA THR A 250 16.88 -6.90 4.85
C THR A 250 15.49 -7.04 4.21
N LEU A 251 15.43 -7.18 2.89
CA LEU A 251 14.16 -7.41 2.19
C LEU A 251 13.49 -8.73 2.58
N ARG A 252 14.27 -9.82 2.80
CA ARG A 252 13.72 -11.09 3.31
C ARG A 252 13.03 -10.90 4.66
N SER A 253 13.64 -10.12 5.57
CA SER A 253 13.04 -9.81 6.88
C SER A 253 11.76 -9.01 6.73
N GLY A 254 11.73 -7.98 5.86
CA GLY A 254 10.52 -7.23 5.56
C GLY A 254 9.41 -8.10 4.97
N MET A 255 9.74 -8.99 4.02
CA MET A 255 8.78 -9.92 3.43
C MET A 255 8.24 -10.94 4.45
N GLU A 256 9.08 -11.44 5.35
CA GLU A 256 8.64 -12.34 6.44
C GLU A 256 7.61 -11.63 7.34
N GLU A 257 7.89 -10.38 7.72
CA GLU A 257 6.97 -9.57 8.51
C GLU A 257 5.66 -9.30 7.74
N ALA A 258 5.73 -8.92 6.46
CA ALA A 258 4.56 -8.70 5.62
C ALA A 258 3.69 -9.97 5.49
N ASN A 259 4.32 -11.12 5.23
CA ASN A 259 3.61 -12.40 5.13
C ASN A 259 3.00 -12.82 6.47
N ARG A 260 3.67 -12.55 7.60
CA ARG A 260 3.14 -12.78 8.95
C ARG A 260 1.87 -11.97 9.21
N LEU A 261 1.77 -10.79 8.63
CA LEU A 261 0.61 -9.89 8.70
C LEU A 261 -0.44 -10.15 7.62
N GLY A 262 -0.23 -11.13 6.74
CA GLY A 262 -1.18 -11.52 5.69
C GLY A 262 -1.09 -10.72 4.41
N LEU A 263 -0.06 -9.90 4.25
CA LEU A 263 0.21 -9.22 3.00
C LEU A 263 0.75 -10.20 1.97
N THR A 264 0.19 -10.16 0.76
CA THR A 264 0.60 -10.94 -0.40
C THR A 264 1.12 -10.07 -1.54
N ALA A 265 0.77 -8.77 -1.50
CA ALA A 265 1.24 -7.77 -2.45
C ALA A 265 1.40 -6.40 -1.78
N ILE A 266 2.31 -5.59 -2.33
CA ILE A 266 2.56 -4.21 -1.91
C ILE A 266 2.73 -3.28 -3.11
N VAL A 267 2.48 -1.99 -2.87
CA VAL A 267 2.99 -0.90 -3.71
C VAL A 267 4.08 -0.18 -2.92
N ASN A 268 5.33 -0.34 -3.34
CA ASN A 268 6.44 0.45 -2.82
C ASN A 268 6.38 1.85 -3.44
N ALA A 269 5.97 2.84 -2.64
CA ALA A 269 5.59 4.16 -3.10
C ALA A 269 6.78 5.04 -3.54
N THR A 270 7.98 4.72 -3.07
CA THR A 270 9.22 5.36 -3.50
C THR A 270 10.26 4.30 -3.79
N GLY A 271 10.87 4.38 -4.96
CA GLY A 271 11.92 3.45 -5.34
C GLY A 271 12.56 3.83 -6.66
N ASP A 272 13.47 2.99 -7.10
CA ASP A 272 14.25 3.17 -8.31
C ASP A 272 14.55 1.82 -9.01
N LEU A 273 15.40 1.85 -10.03
CA LEU A 273 15.82 0.62 -10.73
C LEU A 273 16.60 -0.33 -9.83
N HIS A 274 17.39 0.18 -8.88
CA HIS A 274 18.18 -0.63 -7.97
C HIS A 274 17.29 -1.46 -7.06
N GLU A 275 16.27 -0.84 -6.46
CA GLU A 275 15.29 -1.56 -5.61
C GLU A 275 14.50 -2.61 -6.40
N MET A 276 14.08 -2.27 -7.63
CA MET A 276 13.39 -3.24 -8.50
C MET A 276 14.31 -4.44 -8.84
N GLU A 277 15.61 -4.21 -9.00
CA GLU A 277 16.61 -5.27 -9.24
C GLU A 277 16.81 -6.16 -8.00
N LEU A 278 16.66 -5.63 -6.77
CA LEU A 278 16.67 -6.45 -5.55
C LEU A 278 15.49 -7.43 -5.53
N TYR A 279 14.28 -6.95 -5.82
CA TYR A 279 13.09 -7.80 -5.89
C TYR A 279 13.19 -8.85 -7.00
N ASP A 280 13.67 -8.44 -8.19
CA ASP A 280 13.85 -9.35 -9.34
C ASP A 280 14.91 -10.42 -9.05
N GLU A 281 15.99 -10.08 -8.34
CA GLU A 281 16.99 -11.05 -7.90
C GLU A 281 16.41 -12.06 -6.93
N LEU A 282 15.64 -11.63 -5.92
CA LEU A 282 14.92 -12.53 -5.01
C LEU A 282 13.92 -13.41 -5.77
N ASN A 283 13.22 -12.87 -6.77
CA ASN A 283 12.33 -13.64 -7.63
C ASN A 283 13.08 -14.74 -8.42
N LYS A 284 14.21 -14.39 -9.05
CA LYS A 284 15.06 -15.34 -9.78
C LYS A 284 15.66 -16.42 -8.90
N ARG A 285 15.93 -16.12 -7.63
CA ARG A 285 16.37 -17.09 -6.62
C ARG A 285 15.22 -17.95 -6.07
N GLY A 286 13.95 -17.65 -6.42
CA GLY A 286 12.75 -18.32 -5.89
C GLY A 286 12.43 -17.94 -4.44
N GLU A 287 13.00 -16.85 -3.95
CA GLU A 287 12.92 -16.35 -2.57
C GLU A 287 11.91 -15.22 -2.40
N LEU A 288 11.42 -14.61 -3.50
CA LEU A 288 10.39 -13.58 -3.42
C LEU A 288 9.05 -14.19 -2.97
N THR A 289 8.51 -13.70 -1.87
CA THR A 289 7.26 -14.19 -1.25
C THR A 289 6.17 -13.12 -1.22
N LEU A 290 6.40 -11.99 -1.85
CA LEU A 290 5.52 -10.83 -1.89
C LEU A 290 5.50 -10.26 -3.30
N ARG A 291 4.31 -9.99 -3.87
CA ARG A 291 4.24 -9.30 -5.16
C ARG A 291 4.49 -7.82 -4.96
N THR A 292 5.30 -7.22 -5.81
CA THR A 292 5.73 -5.84 -5.66
C THR A 292 5.38 -5.02 -6.89
N THR A 293 4.80 -3.85 -6.66
CA THR A 293 4.72 -2.78 -7.65
C THR A 293 5.51 -1.61 -7.10
N THR A 294 6.59 -1.21 -7.77
CA THR A 294 7.44 -0.12 -7.30
C THR A 294 7.21 1.14 -8.14
N ALA A 295 6.94 2.25 -7.47
CA ALA A 295 6.86 3.57 -8.07
C ALA A 295 8.24 4.20 -8.15
N PHE A 296 8.55 4.83 -9.28
CA PHE A 296 9.69 5.74 -9.34
C PHE A 296 9.35 7.04 -8.65
N ALA A 297 10.14 7.42 -7.65
CA ALA A 297 10.00 8.71 -7.00
C ALA A 297 10.60 9.82 -7.87
N HIS A 298 9.83 10.88 -8.11
CA HIS A 298 10.34 12.10 -8.72
C HIS A 298 10.62 13.13 -7.63
N GLU A 299 11.83 13.11 -7.13
CA GLU A 299 12.33 14.00 -6.05
C GLU A 299 13.38 15.01 -6.56
N ALA A 300 13.65 15.00 -7.87
CA ALA A 300 14.73 15.79 -8.44
C ALA A 300 14.55 17.29 -8.19
N ILE A 301 15.50 17.86 -7.47
CA ILE A 301 15.59 19.31 -7.22
C ILE A 301 16.84 19.85 -7.95
N PRO A 302 16.70 20.84 -8.83
CA PRO A 302 15.45 21.49 -9.28
C PRO A 302 14.55 20.55 -10.08
N HIS A 303 13.24 20.65 -9.87
CA HIS A 303 12.25 19.80 -10.52
C HIS A 303 12.38 19.82 -12.05
N ARG A 304 12.94 18.78 -12.63
CA ARG A 304 13.09 18.59 -14.09
C ARG A 304 12.97 17.11 -14.41
N LEU A 305 12.12 16.78 -15.34
CA LEU A 305 12.18 15.46 -15.99
C LEU A 305 13.38 15.41 -16.92
N THR A 306 14.45 14.83 -16.43
CA THR A 306 15.68 14.68 -17.23
C THR A 306 15.51 13.53 -18.23
N PRO A 307 16.26 13.55 -19.37
CA PRO A 307 16.26 12.41 -20.29
C PRO A 307 16.68 11.11 -19.61
N GLN A 308 17.58 11.17 -18.63
CA GLN A 308 18.04 10.00 -17.87
C GLN A 308 16.94 9.40 -17.01
N GLU A 309 16.17 10.23 -16.27
CA GLU A 309 15.03 9.75 -15.48
C GLU A 309 13.97 9.11 -16.38
N LEU A 310 13.60 9.78 -17.47
CA LEU A 310 12.65 9.23 -18.44
C LEU A 310 13.13 7.89 -19.01
N GLN A 311 14.41 7.76 -19.30
CA GLN A 311 15.00 6.50 -19.75
C GLN A 311 14.90 5.43 -18.66
N SER A 312 15.19 5.76 -17.39
CA SER A 312 15.09 4.83 -16.26
C SER A 312 13.65 4.36 -16.06
N PHE A 313 12.66 5.28 -16.15
CA PHE A 313 11.25 4.95 -16.03
C PHE A 313 10.78 3.99 -17.14
N GLU A 314 11.18 4.26 -18.40
CA GLU A 314 10.85 3.40 -19.54
C GLU A 314 11.57 2.04 -19.46
N GLU A 315 12.82 2.02 -19.01
CA GLU A 315 13.56 0.79 -18.79
C GLU A 315 12.92 -0.06 -17.69
N GLY A 316 12.59 0.53 -16.53
CA GLY A 316 11.92 -0.19 -15.44
C GLY A 316 10.61 -0.81 -15.91
N ARG A 317 9.74 -0.02 -16.55
CA ARG A 317 8.47 -0.54 -17.08
C ARG A 317 8.65 -1.65 -18.11
N ARG A 318 9.70 -1.58 -18.94
CA ARG A 318 10.00 -2.62 -19.93
C ARG A 318 10.55 -3.89 -19.30
N ARG A 319 11.33 -3.80 -18.22
CA ARG A 319 11.99 -4.94 -17.55
C ARG A 319 11.07 -5.61 -16.55
N PHE A 320 10.30 -4.83 -15.79
CA PHE A 320 9.53 -5.27 -14.63
C PHE A 320 8.03 -5.12 -14.90
N HIS A 321 7.41 -6.20 -15.38
CA HIS A 321 5.99 -6.21 -15.78
C HIS A 321 5.33 -7.58 -15.62
N ASP A 322 5.95 -8.50 -14.88
CA ASP A 322 5.41 -9.83 -14.61
C ASP A 322 4.47 -9.84 -13.39
N ASP A 323 4.08 -11.04 -12.94
CA ASP A 323 3.18 -11.20 -11.79
C ASP A 323 3.87 -10.99 -10.44
N TRP A 324 5.19 -10.80 -10.40
CA TRP A 324 5.98 -10.68 -9.17
C TRP A 324 6.59 -9.30 -8.98
N VAL A 325 7.22 -8.75 -10.02
CA VAL A 325 7.88 -7.44 -9.96
C VAL A 325 7.34 -6.55 -11.06
N ARG A 326 6.79 -5.41 -10.68
CA ARG A 326 6.12 -4.48 -11.58
C ARG A 326 6.61 -3.06 -11.39
N ALA A 327 6.67 -2.34 -12.51
CA ALA A 327 6.95 -0.91 -12.59
C ALA A 327 5.93 -0.20 -13.50
N GLY A 328 6.06 1.10 -13.64
CA GLY A 328 5.18 1.90 -14.52
C GLY A 328 4.33 2.92 -13.75
N LEU A 329 4.60 3.07 -12.47
CA LEU A 329 4.01 4.04 -11.55
C LEU A 329 5.04 5.11 -11.21
N ILE A 330 4.64 6.39 -11.26
CA ILE A 330 5.50 7.53 -10.91
C ILE A 330 4.91 8.24 -9.71
N LYS A 331 5.71 8.43 -8.66
CA LYS A 331 5.33 9.14 -7.42
C LYS A 331 5.77 10.59 -7.45
N PHE A 332 4.84 11.47 -7.13
CA PHE A 332 5.07 12.89 -6.87
C PHE A 332 4.69 13.25 -5.44
N PHE A 333 5.31 14.30 -4.92
CA PHE A 333 4.98 14.91 -3.63
C PHE A 333 4.49 16.33 -3.88
N ALA A 334 3.16 16.55 -3.83
CA ALA A 334 2.58 17.86 -4.12
C ALA A 334 2.76 18.85 -2.96
N ASP A 335 2.81 18.37 -1.73
CA ASP A 335 3.02 19.15 -0.50
C ASP A 335 3.68 18.29 0.60
N GLY A 336 3.70 18.79 1.82
CA GLY A 336 4.13 18.09 3.02
C GLY A 336 2.96 17.72 3.95
N VAL A 337 3.16 17.85 5.28
CA VAL A 337 2.22 17.39 6.33
C VAL A 337 1.65 18.54 7.14
N VAL A 338 0.50 18.29 7.79
CA VAL A 338 -0.23 19.32 8.57
C VAL A 338 0.54 19.75 9.81
N GLU A 339 1.16 18.82 10.53
CA GLU A 339 1.84 19.06 11.80
C GLU A 339 2.99 20.05 11.69
N SER A 340 3.72 20.00 10.59
CA SER A 340 4.84 20.92 10.32
C SER A 340 4.45 22.18 9.56
N HIS A 341 3.15 22.39 9.27
CA HIS A 341 2.60 23.47 8.44
C HIS A 341 3.10 23.46 6.98
N SER A 342 3.58 22.32 6.50
CA SER A 342 4.06 22.16 5.12
C SER A 342 2.97 21.67 4.15
N ALA A 343 1.86 21.13 4.64
CA ALA A 343 0.69 20.82 3.81
C ALA A 343 0.09 22.09 3.22
N ALA A 344 -0.20 22.07 1.91
CA ALA A 344 -0.68 23.24 1.18
C ALA A 344 -2.19 23.43 1.35
N MET A 345 -2.59 24.51 2.02
CA MET A 345 -3.97 24.84 2.35
C MET A 345 -4.56 25.94 1.45
N LEU A 346 -5.86 25.83 1.14
CA LEU A 346 -6.63 26.88 0.45
C LEU A 346 -6.78 28.13 1.32
N GLU A 347 -7.11 27.93 2.59
CA GLU A 347 -7.20 28.99 3.59
C GLU A 347 -6.03 28.85 4.59
N PRO A 348 -5.64 29.94 5.30
CA PRO A 348 -4.55 29.86 6.29
C PRO A 348 -4.79 28.78 7.34
N TYR A 349 -3.73 28.32 7.97
CA TYR A 349 -3.80 27.47 9.15
C TYR A 349 -4.58 28.17 10.26
N ALA A 350 -5.26 27.40 11.10
CA ALA A 350 -6.14 27.98 12.13
C ALA A 350 -5.35 28.64 13.27
N ASP A 351 -4.16 28.14 13.55
CA ASP A 351 -3.24 28.65 14.56
C ASP A 351 -2.29 29.74 14.03
N ASP A 352 -2.14 29.87 12.69
CA ASP A 352 -1.34 30.92 12.06
C ASP A 352 -2.06 31.52 10.83
N PRO A 353 -2.64 32.72 10.94
CA PRO A 353 -3.41 33.36 9.87
C PRO A 353 -2.58 33.83 8.67
N TYR A 354 -1.27 33.77 8.73
CA TYR A 354 -0.36 34.16 7.65
C TYR A 354 0.22 32.97 6.89
N LEU A 355 0.07 31.75 7.42
CA LEU A 355 0.67 30.56 6.89
C LEU A 355 -0.37 29.67 6.20
N ARG A 356 -0.04 29.21 4.98
CA ARG A 356 -0.89 28.32 4.18
C ARG A 356 -0.14 27.08 3.70
N GLY A 357 1.06 26.84 4.18
CA GLY A 357 1.95 25.85 3.59
C GLY A 357 2.33 26.17 2.14
N SER A 358 2.97 25.26 1.48
CA SER A 358 3.38 25.43 0.08
C SER A 358 3.26 24.15 -0.72
N THR A 359 2.99 24.29 -2.02
CA THR A 359 3.12 23.16 -2.95
C THR A 359 4.59 23.02 -3.35
N SER A 360 5.04 21.78 -3.53
CA SER A 360 6.41 21.47 -3.96
C SER A 360 6.68 21.90 -5.40
N TYR A 361 5.62 22.00 -6.22
CA TYR A 361 5.67 22.41 -7.63
C TYR A 361 4.83 23.65 -7.84
N THR A 362 5.20 24.47 -8.82
CA THR A 362 4.22 25.39 -9.41
C THR A 362 3.19 24.60 -10.22
N PRO A 363 1.94 25.08 -10.36
CA PRO A 363 0.93 24.38 -11.17
C PRO A 363 1.38 24.09 -12.61
N ASP A 364 2.09 25.02 -13.25
CA ASP A 364 2.57 24.89 -14.62
C ASP A 364 3.68 23.82 -14.76
N GLU A 365 4.59 23.72 -13.79
CA GLU A 365 5.63 22.69 -13.78
C GLU A 365 5.00 21.31 -13.60
N PHE A 366 4.13 21.16 -12.59
CA PHE A 366 3.46 19.90 -12.31
C PHE A 366 2.61 19.45 -13.50
N GLN A 367 1.89 20.39 -14.12
CA GLN A 367 1.10 20.12 -15.32
C GLN A 367 1.96 19.57 -16.46
N LYS A 368 3.13 20.15 -16.71
CA LYS A 368 4.04 19.67 -17.77
C LYS A 368 4.53 18.26 -17.51
N PHE A 369 4.93 17.96 -16.26
CA PHE A 369 5.44 16.64 -15.90
C PHE A 369 4.36 15.57 -16.03
N VAL A 370 3.20 15.79 -15.43
CA VAL A 370 2.10 14.83 -15.47
C VAL A 370 1.61 14.61 -16.90
N THR A 371 1.43 15.67 -17.69
CA THR A 371 0.98 15.55 -19.08
C THR A 371 1.97 14.75 -19.95
N GLU A 372 3.27 14.98 -19.78
CA GLU A 372 4.30 14.23 -20.52
C GLU A 372 4.35 12.75 -20.12
N LEU A 373 4.32 12.46 -18.82
CA LEU A 373 4.32 11.09 -18.32
C LEU A 373 3.02 10.35 -18.68
N ASP A 374 1.87 11.03 -18.62
CA ASP A 374 0.59 10.49 -19.08
C ASP A 374 0.62 10.16 -20.59
N ARG A 375 1.16 11.05 -21.41
CA ARG A 375 1.34 10.83 -22.85
C ARG A 375 2.22 9.59 -23.15
N ARG A 376 3.16 9.29 -22.25
CA ARG A 376 4.01 8.07 -22.31
C ARG A 376 3.30 6.84 -21.73
N GLY A 377 2.11 6.97 -21.16
CA GLY A 377 1.31 5.87 -20.64
C GLY A 377 1.70 5.44 -19.22
N PHE A 378 2.38 6.27 -18.44
CA PHE A 378 2.64 6.01 -17.02
C PHE A 378 1.38 6.24 -16.19
N GLN A 379 1.25 5.49 -15.10
CA GLN A 379 0.33 5.78 -14.03
C GLN A 379 1.00 6.79 -13.08
N ILE A 380 0.23 7.73 -12.55
CA ILE A 380 0.71 8.75 -11.62
C ILE A 380 0.08 8.54 -10.26
N MET A 381 0.89 8.62 -9.21
CA MET A 381 0.45 8.73 -7.83
C MET A 381 1.04 10.00 -7.20
N THR A 382 0.24 10.74 -6.47
CA THR A 382 0.64 12.03 -5.92
C THR A 382 0.28 12.13 -4.44
N HIS A 383 1.30 12.30 -3.59
CA HIS A 383 1.09 12.71 -2.20
C HIS A 383 0.45 14.09 -2.17
N ALA A 384 -0.72 14.21 -1.56
CA ALA A 384 -1.42 15.46 -1.35
C ALA A 384 -2.26 15.41 -0.07
N ILE A 385 -1.81 16.09 0.97
CA ILE A 385 -2.44 16.13 2.30
C ILE A 385 -3.33 17.36 2.44
N GLY A 386 -2.83 18.53 2.03
CA GLY A 386 -3.56 19.79 2.10
C GLY A 386 -4.62 19.93 0.99
N ASP A 387 -5.74 20.56 1.31
CA ASP A 387 -6.86 20.72 0.38
C ASP A 387 -6.50 21.52 -0.88
N ARG A 388 -5.49 22.41 -0.83
CA ARG A 388 -4.93 23.10 -2.02
C ARG A 388 -4.11 22.15 -2.89
N ALA A 389 -3.30 21.28 -2.29
CA ALA A 389 -2.53 20.29 -3.03
C ALA A 389 -3.44 19.26 -3.72
N VAL A 390 -4.49 18.79 -3.03
CA VAL A 390 -5.51 17.92 -3.60
C VAL A 390 -6.18 18.56 -4.81
N ARG A 391 -6.61 19.83 -4.68
CA ARG A 391 -7.23 20.59 -5.79
C ARG A 391 -6.27 20.75 -6.96
N MET A 392 -5.05 21.19 -6.72
CA MET A 392 -4.03 21.34 -7.76
C MET A 392 -3.79 20.03 -8.50
N THR A 393 -3.72 18.91 -7.79
CA THR A 393 -3.50 17.60 -8.38
C THR A 393 -4.69 17.19 -9.27
N LEU A 394 -5.92 17.39 -8.81
CA LEU A 394 -7.12 17.13 -9.63
C LEU A 394 -7.16 18.02 -10.89
N ASP A 395 -6.80 19.31 -10.78
CA ASP A 395 -6.75 20.24 -11.93
C ASP A 395 -5.73 19.77 -12.97
N VAL A 396 -4.56 19.31 -12.50
CA VAL A 396 -3.49 18.77 -13.35
C VAL A 396 -3.92 17.47 -14.02
N TYR A 397 -4.56 16.54 -13.31
CA TYR A 397 -5.05 15.28 -13.86
C TYR A 397 -6.15 15.51 -14.91
N GLU A 398 -7.09 16.38 -14.62
CA GLU A 398 -8.15 16.77 -15.57
C GLU A 398 -7.57 17.39 -16.84
N THR A 399 -6.55 18.25 -16.71
CA THR A 399 -5.90 18.87 -17.86
C THR A 399 -5.11 17.87 -18.70
N ALA A 400 -4.40 16.93 -18.04
CA ALA A 400 -3.70 15.85 -18.74
C ALA A 400 -4.66 14.98 -19.54
N GLU A 401 -5.83 14.65 -18.96
CA GLU A 401 -6.87 13.91 -19.69
C GLU A 401 -7.40 14.67 -20.91
N LYS A 402 -7.70 15.96 -20.77
CA LYS A 402 -8.15 16.82 -21.88
C LYS A 402 -7.12 16.92 -23.00
N GLN A 403 -5.83 16.94 -22.67
CA GLN A 403 -4.75 17.08 -23.67
C GLN A 403 -4.41 15.77 -24.36
N ASN A 404 -4.38 14.65 -23.64
CA ASN A 404 -3.93 13.36 -24.15
C ASN A 404 -5.06 12.41 -24.56
N GLY A 405 -6.32 12.81 -24.33
CA GLY A 405 -7.50 12.00 -24.65
C GLY A 405 -7.84 10.93 -23.60
N ALA A 406 -8.95 10.23 -23.79
CA ALA A 406 -9.46 9.24 -22.85
C ALA A 406 -8.61 7.95 -22.86
N ARG A 407 -8.26 7.45 -21.70
CA ARG A 407 -7.66 6.12 -21.45
C ARG A 407 -7.95 5.67 -20.02
N ASP A 408 -7.77 4.41 -19.70
CA ASP A 408 -7.75 3.93 -18.32
C ASP A 408 -6.42 4.37 -17.67
N ARG A 409 -6.47 5.39 -16.81
CA ARG A 409 -5.31 6.00 -16.15
C ARG A 409 -5.08 5.46 -14.76
N ARG A 410 -6.18 5.27 -14.03
CA ARG A 410 -6.16 4.93 -12.61
C ARG A 410 -5.17 5.80 -11.83
N PHE A 411 -5.14 7.10 -12.13
CA PHE A 411 -4.32 8.06 -11.38
C PHE A 411 -4.77 8.08 -9.93
N ARG A 412 -3.82 8.29 -9.03
CA ARG A 412 -4.05 8.18 -7.60
C ARG A 412 -3.66 9.47 -6.90
N ILE A 413 -4.41 9.84 -5.87
CA ILE A 413 -4.02 10.83 -4.88
C ILE A 413 -3.88 10.12 -3.55
N GLU A 414 -2.71 10.29 -2.92
CA GLU A 414 -2.34 9.63 -1.68
C GLU A 414 -2.68 10.50 -0.47
N HIS A 415 -3.01 9.89 0.65
CA HIS A 415 -3.35 10.48 1.95
C HIS A 415 -4.70 11.16 1.98
N ILE A 416 -4.90 12.29 1.33
CA ILE A 416 -6.16 13.07 1.28
C ILE A 416 -6.67 13.32 2.70
N GLU A 417 -5.78 13.77 3.60
CA GLU A 417 -6.17 14.00 5.00
C GLU A 417 -7.16 15.15 5.10
N THR A 418 -6.96 16.19 4.27
CA THR A 418 -7.90 17.31 4.16
C THR A 418 -8.38 17.46 2.72
N ILE A 419 -9.67 17.75 2.55
CA ILE A 419 -10.24 17.98 1.23
C ILE A 419 -11.31 19.06 1.30
N ASN A 420 -11.35 19.93 0.27
CA ASN A 420 -12.49 20.81 0.10
C ASN A 420 -13.69 20.02 -0.41
N PRO A 421 -14.89 20.14 0.20
CA PRO A 421 -16.06 19.36 -0.20
C PRO A 421 -16.41 19.49 -1.69
N SER A 422 -16.09 20.61 -2.35
CA SER A 422 -16.33 20.80 -3.79
C SER A 422 -15.44 19.92 -4.67
N ASP A 423 -14.33 19.40 -4.16
CA ASP A 423 -13.41 18.55 -4.91
C ASP A 423 -13.75 17.04 -4.81
N ILE A 424 -14.55 16.63 -3.80
CA ILE A 424 -14.94 15.24 -3.60
C ILE A 424 -15.59 14.62 -4.85
N PRO A 425 -16.60 15.26 -5.50
CA PRO A 425 -17.23 14.67 -6.69
C PRO A 425 -16.27 14.47 -7.87
N ARG A 426 -15.18 15.22 -7.93
CA ARG A 426 -14.21 15.15 -9.03
C ARG A 426 -13.45 13.82 -9.06
N PHE A 427 -13.29 13.17 -7.91
CA PHE A 427 -12.65 11.84 -7.87
C PHE A 427 -13.41 10.83 -8.72
N GLY A 428 -14.72 10.70 -8.51
CA GLY A 428 -15.54 9.82 -9.33
C GLY A 428 -15.66 10.28 -10.80
N GLN A 429 -15.77 11.59 -11.04
CA GLN A 429 -15.88 12.16 -12.39
C GLN A 429 -14.63 11.92 -13.24
N LEU A 430 -13.45 12.00 -12.65
CA LEU A 430 -12.15 11.82 -13.30
C LEU A 430 -11.62 10.38 -13.19
N GLY A 431 -12.31 9.48 -12.47
CA GLY A 431 -11.83 8.14 -12.20
C GLY A 431 -10.53 8.12 -11.39
N VAL A 432 -10.31 9.14 -10.56
CA VAL A 432 -9.13 9.23 -9.68
C VAL A 432 -9.33 8.34 -8.47
N ILE A 433 -8.33 7.53 -8.16
CA ILE A 433 -8.33 6.65 -7.01
C ILE A 433 -7.97 7.45 -5.76
N ALA A 434 -8.77 7.33 -4.72
CA ALA A 434 -8.45 7.83 -3.40
C ALA A 434 -7.62 6.78 -2.64
N SER A 435 -6.31 6.97 -2.58
CA SER A 435 -5.41 6.10 -1.85
C SER A 435 -5.18 6.66 -0.45
N VAL A 436 -5.70 6.00 0.55
CA VAL A 436 -5.74 6.53 1.92
C VAL A 436 -5.14 5.57 2.93
N MET A 437 -4.66 6.11 4.03
CA MET A 437 -4.02 5.38 5.13
C MET A 437 -4.93 5.41 6.36
N PRO A 438 -5.83 4.41 6.52
CA PRO A 438 -6.84 4.51 7.55
C PRO A 438 -6.27 4.59 8.97
N TYR A 439 -5.16 3.90 9.24
CA TYR A 439 -4.56 3.92 10.58
C TYR A 439 -3.92 5.27 10.94
N HIS A 440 -3.55 6.13 9.93
CA HIS A 440 -3.07 7.50 10.18
C HIS A 440 -4.07 8.34 10.97
N LEU A 441 -5.37 8.13 10.77
CA LEU A 441 -6.40 8.86 11.51
C LEU A 441 -6.20 8.79 13.02
N CYS A 442 -5.73 7.67 13.53
CA CYS A 442 -5.61 7.44 14.97
C CYS A 442 -4.18 7.04 15.39
N LEU A 443 -3.18 7.40 14.59
CA LEU A 443 -1.77 7.19 14.91
C LEU A 443 -1.41 8.07 16.12
N GLY A 444 -1.06 7.43 17.24
CA GLY A 444 -0.84 8.14 18.50
C GLY A 444 -2.12 8.64 19.19
N GLY A 445 -3.30 8.22 18.73
CA GLY A 445 -4.63 8.63 19.18
C GLY A 445 -5.40 9.40 18.11
N CYS A 446 -6.73 9.24 18.09
CA CYS A 446 -7.55 9.98 17.13
C CYS A 446 -7.51 11.50 17.39
N PRO A 447 -7.73 12.36 16.36
CA PRO A 447 -7.68 13.80 16.54
C PRO A 447 -8.59 14.27 17.67
N ASN A 448 -8.05 15.10 18.55
CA ASN A 448 -8.78 15.68 19.68
C ASN A 448 -8.51 17.18 19.77
N GLU A 449 -9.33 17.89 20.51
CA GLU A 449 -9.10 19.30 20.85
C GLU A 449 -7.78 19.38 21.66
N GLY A 450 -6.81 20.16 21.15
CA GLY A 450 -5.47 20.33 21.73
C GLY A 450 -4.36 19.52 21.07
N GLY A 451 -4.67 18.58 20.18
CA GLY A 451 -3.66 17.92 19.34
C GLY A 451 -3.13 18.85 18.24
N VAL A 452 -1.84 18.76 17.92
CA VAL A 452 -1.17 19.66 16.94
C VAL A 452 -1.90 19.65 15.60
N TRP A 453 -2.16 18.47 15.03
CA TRP A 453 -2.86 18.32 13.75
C TRP A 453 -4.24 19.00 13.74
N ALA A 454 -5.05 18.75 14.78
CA ALA A 454 -6.41 19.31 14.88
C ALA A 454 -6.39 20.83 15.11
N ASN A 455 -5.46 21.33 15.91
CA ASN A 455 -5.29 22.76 16.17
C ASN A 455 -4.87 23.51 14.91
N ASN A 456 -3.92 22.96 14.15
CA ASN A 456 -3.43 23.57 12.91
C ASN A 456 -4.55 23.68 11.86
N LEU A 457 -5.44 22.68 11.78
CA LEU A 457 -6.57 22.70 10.83
C LEU A 457 -7.75 23.54 11.26
N GLY A 458 -8.07 23.49 12.55
CA GLY A 458 -9.25 24.13 13.12
C GLY A 458 -10.59 23.43 12.79
N PRO A 459 -11.66 23.74 13.53
CA PRO A 459 -12.91 22.96 13.53
C PRO A 459 -13.66 22.95 12.19
N ALA A 460 -13.43 23.94 11.33
CA ALA A 460 -14.10 24.00 10.03
C ALA A 460 -13.63 22.89 9.09
N ARG A 461 -12.31 22.63 9.02
CA ARG A 461 -11.70 21.61 8.14
C ARG A 461 -11.81 20.21 8.73
N LEU A 462 -11.82 20.07 10.06
CA LEU A 462 -11.98 18.78 10.71
C LEU A 462 -13.23 18.03 10.24
N ARG A 463 -14.29 18.72 9.85
CA ARG A 463 -15.53 18.10 9.38
C ARG A 463 -15.42 17.38 8.04
N SER A 464 -14.52 17.81 7.17
CA SER A 464 -14.26 17.21 5.86
C SER A 464 -12.92 16.48 5.79
N ALA A 465 -12.23 16.32 6.90
CA ALA A 465 -10.98 15.57 6.96
C ALA A 465 -11.24 14.06 6.99
N PHE A 466 -10.34 13.30 6.34
CA PHE A 466 -10.46 11.85 6.18
C PHE A 466 -11.85 11.42 5.69
N ALA A 467 -12.31 12.03 4.59
CA ALA A 467 -13.68 11.95 4.07
C ALA A 467 -13.92 10.67 3.25
N TRP A 468 -13.57 9.50 3.78
CA TRP A 468 -13.53 8.23 3.05
C TRP A 468 -14.89 7.81 2.49
N ARG A 469 -15.95 7.92 3.30
CA ARG A 469 -17.31 7.56 2.86
C ARG A 469 -17.81 8.48 1.75
N ASP A 470 -17.53 9.78 1.85
CA ASP A 470 -17.95 10.74 0.83
C ASP A 470 -17.17 10.53 -0.48
N LEU A 471 -15.86 10.22 -0.40
CA LEU A 471 -15.05 9.83 -1.56
C LEU A 471 -15.60 8.57 -2.21
N LEU A 472 -15.89 7.52 -1.45
CA LEU A 472 -16.51 6.30 -1.97
C LEU A 472 -17.89 6.59 -2.59
N ALA A 473 -18.72 7.41 -1.95
CA ALA A 473 -20.04 7.81 -2.46
C ALA A 473 -19.97 8.64 -3.74
N SER A 474 -18.85 9.32 -4.01
CA SER A 474 -18.61 10.03 -5.28
C SER A 474 -18.37 9.09 -6.47
N GLY A 475 -18.18 7.78 -6.22
CA GLY A 475 -17.82 6.78 -7.21
C GLY A 475 -16.32 6.52 -7.33
N ALA A 476 -15.50 7.08 -6.44
CA ALA A 476 -14.07 6.79 -6.38
C ALA A 476 -13.81 5.39 -5.81
N HIS A 477 -12.76 4.72 -6.29
CA HIS A 477 -12.18 3.58 -5.60
C HIS A 477 -11.37 4.05 -4.42
N LEU A 478 -11.49 3.34 -3.28
CA LEU A 478 -10.65 3.54 -2.10
C LEU A 478 -9.58 2.45 -2.04
N ALA A 479 -8.32 2.78 -2.27
CA ALA A 479 -7.21 1.87 -2.03
C ALA A 479 -6.55 2.19 -0.69
N PHE A 480 -6.28 1.16 0.12
CA PHE A 480 -5.74 1.35 1.46
C PHE A 480 -4.26 0.98 1.53
N GLY A 481 -3.49 1.78 2.23
CA GLY A 481 -2.09 1.56 2.53
C GLY A 481 -1.75 1.84 3.99
N SER A 482 -0.57 1.42 4.39
CA SER A 482 -0.02 1.70 5.72
C SER A 482 0.87 2.93 5.77
N ASP A 483 1.53 3.23 4.66
CA ASP A 483 2.66 4.17 4.59
C ASP A 483 3.84 3.72 5.48
N TRP A 484 3.97 2.39 5.69
CA TRP A 484 5.05 1.84 6.51
C TRP A 484 6.42 2.30 6.01
N PRO A 485 7.33 2.79 6.91
CA PRO A 485 7.31 2.70 8.38
C PRO A 485 6.66 3.89 9.11
N VAL A 486 6.03 4.85 8.42
CA VAL A 486 5.33 5.97 9.09
C VAL A 486 4.26 5.45 10.04
N ALA A 487 3.52 4.43 9.63
CA ALA A 487 2.60 3.69 10.50
C ALA A 487 2.83 2.19 10.41
N SER A 488 2.17 1.42 11.26
CA SER A 488 2.30 -0.03 11.31
C SER A 488 1.91 -0.69 10.00
N LEU A 489 2.73 -1.65 9.54
CA LEU A 489 2.44 -2.50 8.37
C LEU A 489 1.21 -3.41 8.54
N ASN A 490 0.61 -3.51 9.75
CA ASN A 490 -0.50 -4.41 10.03
C ASN A 490 -1.83 -3.89 9.45
N PRO A 491 -2.39 -4.50 8.37
CA PRO A 491 -3.62 -4.02 7.74
C PRO A 491 -4.86 -4.10 8.65
N LEU A 492 -4.86 -5.01 9.65
CA LEU A 492 -5.99 -5.15 10.56
C LEU A 492 -6.21 -3.93 11.44
N LEU A 493 -5.15 -3.13 11.70
CA LEU A 493 -5.27 -1.83 12.37
C LEU A 493 -6.03 -0.84 11.49
N GLY A 494 -5.65 -0.76 10.21
CA GLY A 494 -6.34 0.10 9.24
C GLY A 494 -7.80 -0.31 9.02
N ILE A 495 -8.09 -1.62 8.91
CA ILE A 495 -9.45 -2.14 8.81
C ILE A 495 -10.27 -1.77 10.04
N GLN A 496 -9.74 -1.99 11.26
CA GLN A 496 -10.42 -1.60 12.49
C GLN A 496 -10.70 -0.10 12.53
N THR A 497 -9.72 0.73 12.23
CA THR A 497 -9.88 2.19 12.21
C THR A 497 -10.91 2.64 11.18
N ALA A 498 -10.92 2.04 9.98
CA ALA A 498 -11.90 2.37 8.93
C ALA A 498 -13.35 2.08 9.35
N VAL A 499 -13.59 1.00 10.11
CA VAL A 499 -14.94 0.59 10.54
C VAL A 499 -15.35 1.16 11.89
N THR A 500 -14.42 1.66 12.71
CA THR A 500 -14.74 2.22 14.04
C THR A 500 -14.50 3.72 14.14
N ARG A 501 -13.50 4.22 13.43
CA ARG A 501 -12.95 5.58 13.57
C ARG A 501 -12.57 5.89 15.02
N GLN A 502 -12.02 4.87 15.69
CA GLN A 502 -11.56 4.91 17.07
C GLN A 502 -10.10 4.44 17.14
N ASP A 503 -9.40 4.87 18.17
CA ASP A 503 -8.09 4.31 18.51
C ASP A 503 -8.23 2.87 19.05
N LEU A 504 -7.10 2.23 19.33
CA LEU A 504 -7.08 0.86 19.84
C LEU A 504 -7.72 0.71 21.24
N ASN A 505 -7.92 1.83 21.96
CA ASN A 505 -8.61 1.88 23.26
C ASN A 505 -10.10 2.19 23.12
N GLY A 506 -10.64 2.28 21.90
CA GLY A 506 -12.03 2.58 21.63
C GLY A 506 -12.39 4.06 21.84
N LYS A 507 -11.45 4.97 21.59
CA LYS A 507 -11.68 6.41 21.76
C LYS A 507 -11.57 7.15 20.41
N PRO A 508 -12.38 8.20 20.21
CA PRO A 508 -13.57 8.59 21.01
C PRO A 508 -14.69 7.55 20.89
N GLN A 509 -15.56 7.43 21.90
CA GLN A 509 -16.53 6.35 22.00
C GLN A 509 -17.50 6.25 20.80
N GLU A 510 -17.91 7.38 20.23
CA GLU A 510 -18.79 7.43 19.05
C GLU A 510 -18.01 7.33 17.72
N GLY A 511 -16.69 7.22 17.75
CA GLY A 511 -15.85 7.33 16.58
C GLY A 511 -15.66 8.79 16.11
N TRP A 512 -14.44 9.13 15.70
CA TRP A 512 -14.13 10.46 15.19
C TRP A 512 -14.75 10.67 13.79
N ASN A 513 -15.55 11.74 13.61
CA ASN A 513 -16.33 11.94 12.38
C ASN A 513 -17.04 10.65 11.93
N SER A 514 -17.84 10.06 12.82
CA SER A 514 -18.47 8.74 12.62
C SER A 514 -19.35 8.63 11.36
N GLN A 515 -19.81 9.74 10.78
CA GLN A 515 -20.48 9.77 9.48
C GLN A 515 -19.58 9.30 8.32
N GLN A 516 -18.25 9.28 8.50
CA GLN A 516 -17.28 8.79 7.52
C GLN A 516 -16.87 7.32 7.74
N THR A 517 -17.54 6.62 8.65
CA THR A 517 -17.32 5.19 8.92
C THR A 517 -17.67 4.34 7.71
N LEU A 518 -16.83 3.36 7.41
CA LEU A 518 -17.03 2.36 6.35
C LEU A 518 -17.60 1.06 6.91
N THR A 519 -18.28 0.28 6.07
CA THR A 519 -18.64 -1.09 6.40
C THR A 519 -17.39 -1.99 6.37
N LEU A 520 -17.45 -3.15 7.02
CA LEU A 520 -16.34 -4.11 6.98
C LEU A 520 -16.03 -4.56 5.54
N ASP A 521 -17.06 -4.82 4.71
CA ASP A 521 -16.86 -5.19 3.30
C ASP A 521 -16.12 -4.10 2.51
N GLN A 522 -16.45 -2.82 2.74
CA GLN A 522 -15.77 -1.69 2.12
C GLN A 522 -14.32 -1.57 2.60
N ALA A 523 -14.06 -1.78 3.88
CA ALA A 523 -12.71 -1.75 4.43
C ALA A 523 -11.85 -2.92 3.92
N LEU A 524 -12.42 -4.13 3.82
CA LEU A 524 -11.75 -5.28 3.22
C LEU A 524 -11.49 -5.06 1.72
N ALA A 525 -12.43 -4.45 1.00
CA ALA A 525 -12.24 -4.10 -0.41
C ALA A 525 -11.03 -3.18 -0.61
N GLY A 526 -10.84 -2.20 0.28
CA GLY A 526 -9.71 -1.27 0.25
C GLY A 526 -8.34 -1.95 0.34
N TYR A 527 -8.24 -3.07 1.06
CA TYR A 527 -7.02 -3.89 1.15
C TYR A 527 -7.02 -5.12 0.22
N THR A 528 -8.00 -5.28 -0.66
CA THR A 528 -8.10 -6.43 -1.59
C THR A 528 -8.42 -5.98 -3.01
N ARG A 529 -9.69 -6.04 -3.45
CA ARG A 529 -10.09 -5.78 -4.84
C ARG A 529 -9.79 -4.36 -5.32
N ASP A 530 -10.00 -3.34 -4.46
CA ASP A 530 -9.77 -1.95 -4.85
C ASP A 530 -8.26 -1.60 -4.85
N ALA A 531 -7.47 -2.18 -3.93
CA ALA A 531 -6.01 -2.10 -3.97
C ALA A 531 -5.44 -2.79 -5.22
N ALA A 532 -5.98 -3.95 -5.61
CA ALA A 532 -5.61 -4.63 -6.84
C ALA A 532 -5.97 -3.78 -8.08
N PHE A 533 -7.17 -3.18 -8.08
CA PHE A 533 -7.59 -2.26 -9.13
C PHE A 533 -6.65 -1.05 -9.24
N ALA A 534 -6.27 -0.45 -8.11
CA ALA A 534 -5.36 0.68 -8.06
C ALA A 534 -3.98 0.39 -8.69
N SER A 535 -3.60 -0.88 -8.76
CA SER A 535 -2.30 -1.33 -9.29
C SER A 535 -2.40 -2.02 -10.65
N PHE A 536 -3.55 -1.93 -11.37
CA PHE A 536 -3.81 -2.68 -12.61
C PHE A 536 -3.59 -4.20 -12.46
N PHE A 537 -3.96 -4.74 -11.30
CA PHE A 537 -3.74 -6.15 -11.00
C PHE A 537 -5.04 -6.90 -10.64
N ASP A 538 -6.18 -6.23 -10.76
CA ASP A 538 -7.53 -6.74 -10.43
C ASP A 538 -7.97 -7.96 -11.24
N GLN A 539 -7.41 -8.16 -12.43
CA GLN A 539 -7.63 -9.37 -13.23
C GLN A 539 -6.84 -10.57 -12.74
N ARG A 540 -5.91 -10.38 -11.81
CA ARG A 540 -4.98 -11.40 -11.35
C ARG A 540 -5.13 -11.74 -9.87
N ILE A 541 -5.37 -10.75 -9.01
CA ILE A 541 -5.49 -10.87 -7.54
C ILE A 541 -6.62 -9.97 -7.02
N GLY A 542 -6.78 -9.91 -5.71
CA GLY A 542 -7.72 -9.02 -5.00
C GLY A 542 -9.09 -9.64 -4.73
N SER A 543 -9.44 -10.73 -5.43
CA SER A 543 -10.58 -11.59 -5.13
C SER A 543 -10.24 -13.05 -5.40
N LEU A 544 -10.97 -13.98 -4.76
CA LEU A 544 -10.81 -15.40 -4.98
C LEU A 544 -11.79 -15.83 -6.08
N GLU A 545 -11.25 -16.10 -7.27
CA GLU A 545 -12.00 -16.51 -8.45
C GLU A 545 -11.18 -17.52 -9.25
N ALA A 546 -11.85 -18.48 -9.89
CA ALA A 546 -11.17 -19.47 -10.73
C ALA A 546 -10.36 -18.77 -11.85
N GLY A 547 -9.10 -19.18 -12.01
CA GLY A 547 -8.15 -18.62 -12.96
C GLY A 547 -7.29 -17.47 -12.42
N LYS A 548 -7.65 -16.82 -11.31
CA LYS A 548 -6.79 -15.84 -10.62
C LYS A 548 -5.65 -16.53 -9.87
N LEU A 549 -4.65 -15.77 -9.52
CA LEU A 549 -3.51 -16.22 -8.73
C LEU A 549 -3.98 -16.64 -7.31
N ALA A 550 -3.40 -17.69 -6.80
CA ALA A 550 -3.74 -18.24 -5.50
C ALA A 550 -3.03 -17.49 -4.37
N ASP A 551 -3.47 -16.24 -4.15
CA ASP A 551 -3.03 -15.35 -3.09
C ASP A 551 -4.15 -15.25 -2.05
N LEU A 552 -3.97 -15.87 -0.89
CA LEU A 552 -5.00 -15.91 0.16
C LEU A 552 -4.39 -16.06 1.55
N ILE A 553 -5.21 -15.71 2.55
CA ILE A 553 -4.85 -15.85 3.96
C ILE A 553 -5.92 -16.62 4.72
N VAL A 554 -5.51 -17.23 5.83
CA VAL A 554 -6.41 -17.85 6.81
C VAL A 554 -6.25 -17.10 8.14
N LEU A 555 -7.37 -16.73 8.74
CA LEU A 555 -7.45 -15.95 9.97
C LEU A 555 -7.83 -16.82 11.16
N SER A 556 -7.41 -16.41 12.35
CA SER A 556 -7.74 -17.09 13.62
C SER A 556 -9.22 -16.99 13.99
N GLN A 557 -9.93 -16.00 13.44
CA GLN A 557 -11.35 -15.75 13.69
C GLN A 557 -12.01 -15.08 12.48
N ASN A 558 -13.34 -15.17 12.41
CA ASN A 558 -14.11 -14.56 11.35
C ASN A 558 -14.33 -13.07 11.64
N LEU A 559 -13.81 -12.19 10.79
CA LEU A 559 -13.92 -10.74 10.96
C LEU A 559 -15.36 -10.22 10.94
N PHE A 560 -16.29 -10.95 10.32
CA PHE A 560 -17.71 -10.60 10.30
C PHE A 560 -18.47 -11.02 11.56
N GLU A 561 -17.85 -11.80 12.44
CA GLU A 561 -18.45 -12.34 13.66
C GLU A 561 -17.85 -11.73 14.95
N VAL A 562 -16.67 -11.09 14.83
CA VAL A 562 -16.02 -10.45 15.98
C VAL A 562 -16.48 -9.00 16.15
N PRO A 563 -16.50 -8.47 17.38
CA PRO A 563 -16.72 -7.04 17.59
C PRO A 563 -15.70 -6.19 16.83
N ALA A 564 -16.11 -5.08 16.23
CA ALA A 564 -15.25 -4.25 15.40
C ALA A 564 -13.94 -3.83 16.10
N LEU A 565 -13.98 -3.53 17.41
CA LEU A 565 -12.81 -3.19 18.23
C LEU A 565 -11.87 -4.38 18.51
N LYS A 566 -12.20 -5.59 18.05
CA LYS A 566 -11.39 -6.80 18.19
C LYS A 566 -10.78 -7.27 16.87
N ILE A 567 -11.02 -6.54 15.80
CA ILE A 567 -10.47 -6.89 14.47
C ILE A 567 -8.94 -6.93 14.52
N SER A 568 -8.29 -5.96 15.14
CA SER A 568 -6.83 -5.88 15.25
C SER A 568 -6.19 -6.99 16.11
N GLU A 569 -6.97 -7.66 16.96
CA GLU A 569 -6.51 -8.81 17.76
C GLU A 569 -6.47 -10.12 16.96
N THR A 570 -7.09 -10.14 15.76
CA THR A 570 -7.08 -11.29 14.86
C THR A 570 -5.65 -11.61 14.41
N LYS A 571 -5.32 -12.89 14.33
CA LYS A 571 -4.00 -13.34 13.87
C LYS A 571 -4.12 -14.03 12.51
N VAL A 572 -3.16 -13.78 11.66
CA VAL A 572 -2.97 -14.55 10.43
C VAL A 572 -2.35 -15.90 10.77
N GLN A 573 -3.00 -16.97 10.38
CA GLN A 573 -2.55 -18.34 10.66
C GLN A 573 -1.90 -19.00 9.45
N LEU A 574 -2.22 -18.52 8.25
CA LEU A 574 -1.62 -19.00 7.00
C LEU A 574 -1.61 -17.87 5.99
N THR A 575 -0.52 -17.74 5.26
CA THR A 575 -0.42 -16.89 4.07
C THR A 575 0.06 -17.71 2.90
N ILE A 576 -0.66 -17.64 1.79
CA ILE A 576 -0.37 -18.33 0.54
C ILE A 576 -0.19 -17.26 -0.55
N VAL A 577 0.92 -17.33 -1.28
CA VAL A 577 1.22 -16.45 -2.43
C VAL A 577 1.60 -17.32 -3.63
N GLY A 578 0.84 -17.18 -4.73
CA GLY A 578 1.03 -18.03 -5.91
C GLY A 578 0.98 -19.51 -5.59
N GLY A 579 0.02 -19.94 -4.76
CA GLY A 579 -0.16 -21.33 -4.34
C GLY A 579 0.91 -21.86 -3.38
N ARG A 580 1.94 -21.07 -3.03
CA ARG A 580 3.00 -21.43 -2.09
C ARG A 580 2.65 -20.92 -0.69
N ILE A 581 2.78 -21.79 0.31
CA ILE A 581 2.66 -21.37 1.71
C ILE A 581 3.92 -20.61 2.09
N VAL A 582 3.79 -19.31 2.37
CA VAL A 582 4.91 -18.41 2.72
C VAL A 582 4.96 -18.09 4.21
N TRP A 583 3.84 -18.30 4.93
CA TRP A 583 3.77 -18.14 6.39
C TRP A 583 2.83 -19.17 7.02
N ARG A 584 3.24 -19.72 8.19
CA ARG A 584 2.41 -20.55 9.07
C ARG A 584 2.50 -20.06 10.50
N GLY A 585 1.37 -19.58 11.04
CA GLY A 585 1.25 -19.05 12.40
C GLY A 585 0.44 -19.92 13.37
N GLY A 586 0.05 -21.16 13.02
CA GLY A 586 -0.69 -22.01 13.95
C GLY A 586 -1.73 -22.96 13.37
N ILE A 587 -1.63 -23.31 12.09
CA ILE A 587 -2.41 -24.40 11.46
C ILE A 587 -1.49 -25.57 11.12
#